data_dbd569efdd09353d9ce29b1138debf4d
#
_entry.id   dbd569efdd09353d9ce29b1138debf4d
#
_cell.length_a   1.000
_cell.length_b   1.000
_cell.length_c   1.000
_cell.angle_alpha   90.00
_cell.angle_beta   90.00
_cell.angle_gamma   90.00
#
_symmetry.space_group_name_H-M   'P 1'
#
loop_
_entity.id
_entity.type
_entity.pdbx_description
1 polymer ?
#
loop_
_entity_poly.entity_id
_entity_poly.type
_entity_poly.pdbx_seq_one_letter_code
_entity_poly.pdbx_strand_id
1 'polypeptide(L)'
;MCIGKIPRKAASPSPEPTRPGSTCFSASRLNGTTFQIVEDDKFLEMPIIYAKVYPSVFVLIDTGCGGAARDSSVELRSLRRFLETFPVKDNGEAPLNPGGEREYLVICTHCHYDHIMPGGIEQFVETEGSTVWASNYDKDYLSPTRLPSTSLCDKLNIKTPEYTITNWCRDGQQVVDNAGHGLGLTVYHTPGHTPDEVAIWDSCERVLFVGDSMYQYAPIFFFETQSVIRYSESVGKMRQLVRRFNAETDAADFLAEVDTFLYQIVTGQVKRKASSDMSGHPRDSYTRKDGGLEFQGNGEYFEEFKASKEAMDSIRKRQIVEQTTLGATDCSVVLPR
;
A
#
# COMPACT_ATOMS: atom_id res chain seq x y z
N MET A 1 52.76 52.81 -7.91
CA MET A 1 51.31 52.81 -7.72
C MET A 1 50.85 51.47 -7.13
N CYS A 2 50.56 51.46 -5.85
CA CYS A 2 50.09 50.23 -5.16
C CYS A 2 48.57 50.20 -5.27
N ILE A 3 48.00 49.16 -5.95
CA ILE A 3 46.58 48.95 -6.02
C ILE A 3 46.16 48.11 -4.81
N GLY A 4 45.46 48.76 -3.87
CA GLY A 4 44.95 48.09 -2.67
C GLY A 4 43.89 47.07 -3.01
N LYS A 5 44.01 45.84 -2.45
CA LYS A 5 42.99 44.81 -2.51
C LYS A 5 41.84 45.18 -1.57
N ILE A 6 40.63 45.29 -2.16
CA ILE A 6 39.38 45.45 -1.41
C ILE A 6 39.07 44.11 -0.75
N PRO A 7 38.83 44.03 0.58
CA PRO A 7 38.44 42.79 1.23
C PRO A 7 37.03 42.38 0.78
N ARG A 8 36.89 41.15 0.25
CA ARG A 8 35.58 40.57 0.00
C ARG A 8 34.91 40.33 1.36
N LYS A 9 33.77 40.96 1.55
CA LYS A 9 32.85 40.71 2.66
C LYS A 9 32.44 39.23 2.62
N ALA A 10 32.76 38.48 3.67
CA ALA A 10 32.31 37.10 3.83
C ALA A 10 30.77 37.11 3.75
N ALA A 11 30.22 36.27 2.90
CA ALA A 11 28.79 36.04 2.87
C ALA A 11 28.38 35.44 4.23
N SER A 12 27.41 36.06 4.87
CA SER A 12 26.78 35.48 6.06
C SER A 12 26.26 34.07 5.71
N PRO A 13 26.48 33.06 6.58
CA PRO A 13 25.91 31.75 6.34
C PRO A 13 24.38 31.88 6.21
N SER A 14 23.82 31.28 5.17
CA SER A 14 22.37 31.13 5.04
C SER A 14 21.86 30.45 6.32
N PRO A 15 20.73 30.92 6.89
CA PRO A 15 20.19 30.29 8.08
C PRO A 15 19.93 28.81 7.76
N GLU A 16 20.44 27.91 8.63
CA GLU A 16 20.08 26.50 8.56
C GLU A 16 18.55 26.38 8.51
N PRO A 17 17.98 25.53 7.65
CA PRO A 17 16.55 25.34 7.62
C PRO A 17 16.08 24.86 9.00
N THR A 18 15.26 25.67 9.67
CA THR A 18 14.65 25.31 10.96
C THR A 18 13.92 23.99 10.78
N ARG A 19 14.28 22.98 11.57
CA ARG A 19 13.57 21.69 11.57
C ARG A 19 12.11 21.94 11.98
N PRO A 20 11.14 21.40 11.24
CA PRO A 20 9.73 21.51 11.64
C PRO A 20 9.52 20.84 12.99
N GLY A 21 8.79 21.49 13.90
CA GLY A 21 8.56 20.99 15.27
C GLY A 21 7.57 19.83 15.33
N SER A 22 6.65 19.73 14.34
CA SER A 22 5.58 18.73 14.32
C SER A 22 5.25 18.27 12.90
N THR A 23 4.73 17.05 12.79
CA THR A 23 4.34 16.45 11.51
C THR A 23 3.16 15.49 11.69
N CYS A 24 2.38 15.25 10.62
CA CYS A 24 1.35 14.21 10.59
C CYS A 24 1.91 12.83 10.24
N PHE A 25 3.20 12.69 9.99
CA PHE A 25 3.82 11.42 9.66
C PHE A 25 4.60 10.86 10.86
N SER A 26 4.49 9.57 11.07
CA SER A 26 5.36 8.82 11.99
C SER A 26 6.05 7.70 11.21
N ALA A 27 7.32 7.44 11.49
CA ALA A 27 8.07 6.39 10.81
C ALA A 27 8.73 5.46 11.82
N SER A 28 8.67 4.15 11.54
CA SER A 28 9.35 3.10 12.30
C SER A 28 10.05 2.13 11.35
N ARG A 29 11.18 1.57 11.77
CA ARG A 29 11.91 0.59 10.99
C ARG A 29 11.26 -0.79 11.12
N LEU A 30 10.98 -1.43 10.00
CA LEU A 30 10.48 -2.81 9.97
C LEU A 30 11.60 -3.84 9.88
N ASN A 31 12.61 -3.57 9.05
CA ASN A 31 13.74 -4.47 8.80
C ASN A 31 14.98 -3.69 8.34
N GLY A 32 15.96 -4.37 7.74
CA GLY A 32 17.25 -3.75 7.36
C GLY A 32 17.10 -2.54 6.44
N THR A 33 16.17 -2.59 5.49
CA THR A 33 16.02 -1.57 4.44
C THR A 33 14.65 -0.89 4.42
N THR A 34 13.66 -1.39 5.16
CA THR A 34 12.26 -0.97 5.06
C THR A 34 11.81 -0.19 6.29
N PHE A 35 11.12 0.92 6.06
CA PHE A 35 10.39 1.69 7.05
C PHE A 35 8.90 1.68 6.75
N GLN A 36 8.11 1.62 7.80
CA GLN A 36 6.68 1.89 7.78
C GLN A 36 6.46 3.34 8.16
N ILE A 37 5.67 4.05 7.38
CA ILE A 37 5.25 5.44 7.64
C ILE A 37 3.75 5.45 7.76
N VAL A 38 3.24 5.97 8.86
CA VAL A 38 1.79 6.16 9.10
C VAL A 38 1.48 7.63 8.99
N GLU A 39 0.46 7.98 8.21
CA GLU A 39 -0.08 9.34 8.14
C GLU A 39 -1.29 9.49 9.05
N ASP A 40 -1.26 10.46 9.98
CA ASP A 40 -2.39 10.82 10.81
C ASP A 40 -3.27 11.82 10.06
N ASP A 41 -4.17 11.30 9.25
CA ASP A 41 -4.99 12.04 8.30
C ASP A 41 -6.38 12.42 8.87
N LYS A 42 -7.03 13.42 8.24
CA LYS A 42 -8.35 13.92 8.64
C LYS A 42 -9.53 13.01 8.27
N PHE A 43 -9.30 12.04 7.39
CA PHE A 43 -10.32 11.08 6.96
C PHE A 43 -10.38 9.86 7.88
N LEU A 44 -9.38 9.72 8.78
CA LEU A 44 -9.22 8.61 9.72
C LEU A 44 -8.89 7.28 9.04
N GLU A 45 -8.32 7.32 7.84
CA GLU A 45 -7.85 6.12 7.14
C GLU A 45 -6.54 5.61 7.73
N MET A 46 -5.69 6.52 8.21
CA MET A 46 -4.36 6.20 8.76
C MET A 46 -3.54 5.35 7.79
N PRO A 47 -3.40 5.75 6.52
CA PRO A 47 -2.76 4.95 5.50
C PRO A 47 -1.31 4.65 5.86
N ILE A 48 -0.87 3.46 5.48
CA ILE A 48 0.49 3.02 5.66
C ILE A 48 1.25 3.11 4.35
N ILE A 49 2.32 3.90 4.39
CA ILE A 49 3.27 4.07 3.29
C ILE A 49 4.51 3.26 3.65
N TYR A 50 5.02 2.45 2.75
CA TYR A 50 6.29 1.77 2.98
C TYR A 50 7.40 2.44 2.20
N ALA A 51 8.53 2.68 2.89
CA ALA A 51 9.72 3.27 2.30
C ALA A 51 10.87 2.27 2.35
N LYS A 52 11.49 1.97 1.20
CA LYS A 52 12.66 1.11 1.11
C LYS A 52 13.87 1.91 0.64
N VAL A 53 14.93 1.83 1.42
CA VAL A 53 16.15 2.59 1.20
C VAL A 53 17.20 1.72 0.51
N TYR A 54 17.48 2.02 -0.77
CA TYR A 54 18.58 1.41 -1.53
C TYR A 54 19.72 2.41 -1.71
N PRO A 55 20.92 1.99 -2.10
CA PRO A 55 22.04 2.90 -2.32
C PRO A 55 21.76 3.99 -3.37
N SER A 56 21.10 3.64 -4.47
CA SER A 56 20.85 4.52 -5.63
C SER A 56 19.43 5.06 -5.73
N VAL A 57 18.44 4.39 -5.15
CA VAL A 57 17.02 4.71 -5.31
C VAL A 57 16.29 4.62 -3.97
N PHE A 58 15.26 5.44 -3.83
CA PHE A 58 14.34 5.44 -2.70
C PHE A 58 12.96 4.97 -3.19
N VAL A 59 12.56 3.76 -2.79
CA VAL A 59 11.28 3.19 -3.22
C VAL A 59 10.21 3.53 -2.20
N LEU A 60 9.09 4.08 -2.69
CA LEU A 60 7.84 4.23 -1.94
C LEU A 60 6.82 3.23 -2.46
N ILE A 61 6.13 2.57 -1.56
CA ILE A 61 4.91 1.82 -1.84
C ILE A 61 3.79 2.64 -1.25
N ASP A 62 2.97 3.22 -2.13
CA ASP A 62 1.94 4.23 -1.89
C ASP A 62 2.45 5.58 -1.38
N THR A 63 1.56 6.58 -1.31
CA THR A 63 1.89 7.97 -0.95
C THR A 63 0.90 8.62 0.02
N GLY A 64 -0.08 7.87 0.51
CA GLY A 64 -1.01 8.28 1.55
C GLY A 64 -2.05 9.31 1.15
N CYS A 65 -2.59 9.97 2.15
CA CYS A 65 -3.62 11.01 2.06
C CYS A 65 -3.06 12.41 1.75
N GLY A 66 -1.82 12.51 1.24
CA GLY A 66 -1.24 13.74 0.74
C GLY A 66 -0.99 14.83 1.79
N GLY A 67 -0.81 14.49 3.06
CA GLY A 67 -0.62 15.44 4.15
C GLY A 67 -1.90 16.12 4.60
N ALA A 68 -3.06 15.53 4.32
CA ALA A 68 -4.35 15.99 4.80
C ALA A 68 -4.52 15.75 6.33
N ALA A 69 -3.63 16.33 7.12
CA ALA A 69 -3.48 16.10 8.56
C ALA A 69 -4.78 16.26 9.35
N ARG A 70 -5.00 15.37 10.33
CA ARG A 70 -6.09 15.47 11.29
C ARG A 70 -5.93 16.70 12.19
N ASP A 71 -4.74 16.90 12.71
CA ASP A 71 -4.39 18.14 13.43
C ASP A 71 -3.93 19.20 12.44
N SER A 72 -4.75 20.23 12.27
CA SER A 72 -4.43 21.32 11.35
C SER A 72 -3.28 22.22 11.81
N SER A 73 -2.80 22.08 13.03
CA SER A 73 -1.69 22.86 13.59
C SER A 73 -0.30 22.29 13.27
N VAL A 74 -0.19 21.05 12.75
CA VAL A 74 1.11 20.48 12.41
C VAL A 74 1.80 21.28 11.28
N GLU A 75 3.10 21.47 11.44
CA GLU A 75 3.90 22.32 10.56
C GLU A 75 4.27 21.61 9.24
N LEU A 76 4.59 20.32 9.33
CA LEU A 76 5.07 19.53 8.20
C LEU A 76 3.99 18.52 7.74
N ARG A 77 3.46 18.76 6.54
CA ARG A 77 2.42 17.95 5.89
C ARG A 77 2.85 17.36 4.55
N SER A 78 4.01 17.73 4.03
CA SER A 78 4.55 17.16 2.80
C SER A 78 5.29 15.87 3.10
N LEU A 79 4.83 14.76 2.53
CA LEU A 79 5.49 13.46 2.65
C LEU A 79 6.94 13.55 2.16
N ARG A 80 7.16 14.12 0.98
CA ARG A 80 8.50 14.27 0.42
C ARG A 80 9.42 15.05 1.35
N ARG A 81 8.96 16.20 1.85
CA ARG A 81 9.75 17.01 2.79
C ARG A 81 9.99 16.27 4.10
N PHE A 82 9.04 15.46 4.58
CA PHE A 82 9.24 14.57 5.73
C PHE A 82 10.41 13.62 5.48
N LEU A 83 10.42 12.94 4.33
CA LEU A 83 11.48 12.00 3.95
C LEU A 83 12.85 12.66 3.82
N GLU A 84 12.89 13.90 3.35
CA GLU A 84 14.11 14.62 3.03
C GLU A 84 14.71 15.42 4.20
N THR A 85 13.89 15.80 5.21
CA THR A 85 14.32 16.75 6.24
C THR A 85 14.00 16.36 7.67
N PHE A 86 12.99 15.48 7.89
CA PHE A 86 12.56 15.16 9.24
C PHE A 86 13.42 14.04 9.86
N PRO A 87 13.92 14.21 11.10
CA PRO A 87 14.72 13.17 11.75
C PRO A 87 13.83 11.98 12.14
N VAL A 88 14.26 10.79 11.74
CA VAL A 88 13.59 9.53 12.09
C VAL A 88 14.44 8.80 13.13
N LYS A 89 13.86 8.56 14.30
CA LYS A 89 14.54 7.91 15.43
C LYS A 89 15.20 6.59 15.03
N ASP A 90 14.45 5.73 14.36
CA ASP A 90 14.91 4.41 13.94
C ASP A 90 15.90 4.46 12.76
N ASN A 91 16.18 5.66 12.23
CA ASN A 91 17.22 5.94 11.24
C ASN A 91 18.41 6.73 11.84
N GLY A 92 18.62 6.62 13.16
CA GLY A 92 19.71 7.31 13.84
C GLY A 92 19.53 8.83 13.86
N GLU A 93 18.30 9.32 13.99
CA GLU A 93 17.95 10.75 13.96
C GLU A 93 18.26 11.45 12.61
N ALA A 94 18.47 10.67 11.55
CA ALA A 94 18.61 11.19 10.19
C ALA A 94 17.32 11.08 9.39
N PRO A 95 17.07 11.96 8.41
CA PRO A 95 16.01 11.79 7.42
C PRO A 95 16.17 10.49 6.62
N LEU A 96 15.09 9.95 6.07
CA LEU A 96 15.14 8.70 5.31
C LEU A 96 15.80 8.85 3.92
N ASN A 97 15.60 10.02 3.29
CA ASN A 97 16.27 10.40 2.03
C ASN A 97 16.81 11.83 2.12
N PRO A 98 17.90 12.07 2.89
CA PRO A 98 18.40 13.40 3.17
C PRO A 98 18.57 14.24 1.90
N GLY A 99 17.94 15.42 1.88
CA GLY A 99 18.01 16.36 0.75
C GLY A 99 17.49 15.83 -0.59
N GLY A 100 16.84 14.66 -0.62
CA GLY A 100 16.37 14.05 -1.86
C GLY A 100 17.51 13.50 -2.75
N GLU A 101 18.62 13.07 -2.15
CA GLU A 101 19.81 12.61 -2.88
C GLU A 101 19.53 11.36 -3.74
N ARG A 102 18.55 10.54 -3.36
CA ARG A 102 18.13 9.36 -4.12
C ARG A 102 16.92 9.69 -4.96
N GLU A 103 16.92 9.21 -6.20
CA GLU A 103 15.75 9.26 -7.05
C GLU A 103 14.58 8.46 -6.45
N TYR A 104 13.35 8.92 -6.68
CA TYR A 104 12.18 8.24 -6.15
C TYR A 104 11.59 7.25 -7.17
N LEU A 105 11.26 6.06 -6.70
CA LEU A 105 10.47 5.08 -7.42
C LEU A 105 9.20 4.83 -6.58
N VAL A 106 8.05 5.25 -7.07
CA VAL A 106 6.77 5.07 -6.41
C VAL A 106 6.04 3.88 -7.03
N ILE A 107 5.62 2.92 -6.22
CA ILE A 107 4.76 1.81 -6.65
C ILE A 107 3.39 2.04 -6.00
N CYS A 108 2.37 2.30 -6.82
CA CYS A 108 1.00 2.37 -6.34
C CYS A 108 0.44 0.95 -6.21
N THR A 109 0.00 0.56 -5.00
CA THR A 109 -0.67 -0.73 -4.81
C THR A 109 -2.00 -0.75 -5.53
N HIS A 110 -2.74 0.33 -5.43
CA HIS A 110 -4.00 0.59 -6.15
C HIS A 110 -4.32 2.10 -6.15
N CYS A 111 -5.45 2.48 -6.73
CA CYS A 111 -5.74 3.88 -6.99
C CYS A 111 -6.69 4.56 -6.00
N HIS A 112 -7.04 3.97 -4.85
CA HIS A 112 -7.88 4.68 -3.89
C HIS A 112 -7.19 5.93 -3.35
N TYR A 113 -8.00 6.92 -2.98
CA TYR A 113 -7.55 8.27 -2.63
C TYR A 113 -6.52 8.30 -1.49
N ASP A 114 -6.64 7.42 -0.53
CA ASP A 114 -5.75 7.32 0.62
C ASP A 114 -4.38 6.68 0.30
N HIS A 115 -4.18 6.22 -0.94
CA HIS A 115 -2.91 5.73 -1.46
C HIS A 115 -2.24 6.67 -2.45
N ILE A 116 -3.04 7.50 -3.17
CA ILE A 116 -2.53 8.36 -4.26
C ILE A 116 -3.00 9.82 -4.18
N MET A 117 -3.45 10.31 -3.02
CA MET A 117 -4.07 11.63 -2.91
C MET A 117 -3.19 12.76 -3.49
N PRO A 118 -3.80 13.81 -4.06
CA PRO A 118 -3.09 15.05 -4.41
C PRO A 118 -2.30 15.58 -3.21
N GLY A 119 -1.07 16.02 -3.44
CA GLY A 119 -0.15 16.39 -2.35
C GLY A 119 0.64 15.22 -1.79
N GLY A 120 0.28 13.97 -2.12
CA GLY A 120 1.10 12.77 -1.95
C GLY A 120 1.85 12.46 -3.22
N ILE A 121 1.21 11.75 -4.15
CA ILE A 121 1.85 11.28 -5.39
C ILE A 121 2.39 12.43 -6.27
N GLU A 122 1.68 13.55 -6.35
CA GLU A 122 2.09 14.70 -7.17
C GLU A 122 3.47 15.25 -6.78
N GLN A 123 3.91 15.12 -5.52
CA GLN A 123 5.23 15.54 -5.06
C GLN A 123 6.39 14.79 -5.70
N PHE A 124 6.13 13.60 -6.24
CA PHE A 124 7.15 12.71 -6.79
C PHE A 124 7.18 12.72 -8.32
N VAL A 125 6.08 13.02 -8.99
CA VAL A 125 6.01 13.04 -10.47
C VAL A 125 6.72 14.22 -11.11
N GLU A 126 6.86 15.34 -10.39
CA GLU A 126 7.55 16.55 -10.88
C GLU A 126 9.08 16.49 -10.67
N THR A 127 9.59 15.41 -10.07
CA THR A 127 11.00 15.25 -9.74
C THR A 127 11.73 14.55 -10.88
N GLU A 128 12.78 15.16 -11.41
CA GLU A 128 13.64 14.54 -12.41
C GLU A 128 14.19 13.19 -11.90
N GLY A 129 14.15 12.17 -12.75
CA GLY A 129 14.56 10.81 -12.40
C GLY A 129 13.53 10.00 -11.62
N SER A 130 12.44 10.60 -11.14
CA SER A 130 11.40 9.83 -10.44
C SER A 130 10.54 9.03 -11.40
N THR A 131 10.11 7.84 -10.96
CA THR A 131 9.23 6.95 -11.72
C THR A 131 8.00 6.55 -10.90
N VAL A 132 6.87 6.40 -11.58
CA VAL A 132 5.62 5.91 -10.99
C VAL A 132 5.23 4.60 -11.66
N TRP A 133 5.06 3.57 -10.84
CA TRP A 133 4.73 2.21 -11.24
C TRP A 133 3.31 1.88 -10.81
N ALA A 134 2.50 1.33 -11.71
CA ALA A 134 1.15 0.86 -11.42
C ALA A 134 0.80 -0.36 -12.26
N SER A 135 -0.27 -1.05 -11.89
CA SER A 135 -0.76 -2.25 -12.57
C SER A 135 -1.12 -2.00 -14.03
N ASN A 136 -0.77 -2.89 -14.93
CA ASN A 136 -1.28 -2.91 -16.30
C ASN A 136 -2.49 -3.84 -16.48
N TYR A 137 -3.03 -4.38 -15.41
CA TYR A 137 -4.13 -5.35 -15.46
C TYR A 137 -5.40 -4.75 -16.08
N ASP A 138 -5.76 -3.54 -15.63
CA ASP A 138 -6.85 -2.75 -16.22
C ASP A 138 -6.41 -1.27 -16.33
N LYS A 139 -5.79 -0.91 -17.45
CA LYS A 139 -5.31 0.46 -17.67
C LYS A 139 -6.45 1.47 -17.83
N ASP A 140 -7.60 1.04 -18.31
CA ASP A 140 -8.77 1.90 -18.44
C ASP A 140 -9.30 2.32 -17.06
N TYR A 141 -9.23 1.43 -16.09
CA TYR A 141 -9.57 1.72 -14.68
C TYR A 141 -8.78 2.89 -14.12
N LEU A 142 -7.52 3.03 -14.51
CA LEU A 142 -6.58 4.09 -14.12
C LEU A 142 -6.57 5.28 -15.10
N SER A 143 -7.47 5.31 -16.09
CA SER A 143 -7.51 6.42 -17.05
C SER A 143 -7.95 7.73 -16.39
N PRO A 144 -7.47 8.90 -16.86
CA PRO A 144 -7.87 10.19 -16.30
C PRO A 144 -9.37 10.42 -16.27
N THR A 145 -10.13 9.80 -17.18
CA THR A 145 -11.59 9.92 -17.25
C THR A 145 -12.30 9.07 -16.19
N ARG A 146 -11.71 7.97 -15.77
CA ARG A 146 -12.30 7.07 -14.75
C ARG A 146 -11.74 7.29 -13.37
N LEU A 147 -10.50 7.77 -13.26
CA LEU A 147 -9.80 7.93 -11.99
C LEU A 147 -10.60 8.72 -10.92
N PRO A 148 -11.37 9.78 -11.25
CA PRO A 148 -12.20 10.45 -10.24
C PRO A 148 -13.15 9.51 -9.51
N SER A 149 -13.76 8.58 -10.22
CA SER A 149 -14.70 7.60 -9.67
C SER A 149 -13.99 6.39 -9.06
N THR A 150 -13.01 5.83 -9.78
CA THR A 150 -12.31 4.62 -9.34
C THR A 150 -11.43 4.83 -8.12
N SER A 151 -10.91 6.04 -7.92
CA SER A 151 -10.18 6.44 -6.72
C SER A 151 -11.06 6.83 -5.54
N LEU A 152 -12.38 6.87 -5.72
CA LEU A 152 -13.37 7.37 -4.75
C LEU A 152 -13.25 8.89 -4.47
N CYS A 153 -12.42 9.63 -5.19
CA CYS A 153 -12.25 11.06 -5.00
C CYS A 153 -13.54 11.85 -5.24
N ASP A 154 -14.32 11.48 -6.25
CA ASP A 154 -15.61 12.11 -6.55
C ASP A 154 -16.64 11.88 -5.43
N LYS A 155 -16.70 10.69 -4.85
CA LYS A 155 -17.60 10.36 -3.73
C LYS A 155 -17.32 11.19 -2.48
N LEU A 156 -16.05 11.54 -2.27
CA LEU A 156 -15.58 12.29 -1.09
C LEU A 156 -15.41 13.79 -1.38
N ASN A 157 -15.73 14.23 -2.59
CA ASN A 157 -15.51 15.60 -3.06
C ASN A 157 -14.04 16.06 -2.86
N ILE A 158 -13.10 15.18 -3.19
CA ILE A 158 -11.66 15.41 -3.16
C ILE A 158 -11.18 15.67 -4.60
N LYS A 159 -10.22 16.58 -4.78
CA LYS A 159 -9.56 16.74 -6.07
C LYS A 159 -8.87 15.44 -6.46
N THR A 160 -9.12 14.95 -7.67
CA THR A 160 -8.41 13.80 -8.22
C THR A 160 -6.95 14.17 -8.49
N PRO A 161 -5.96 13.31 -8.15
CA PRO A 161 -4.55 13.60 -8.44
C PRO A 161 -4.27 13.61 -9.94
N GLU A 162 -3.35 14.50 -10.34
CA GLU A 162 -2.84 14.56 -11.70
C GLU A 162 -1.43 13.99 -11.72
N TYR A 163 -1.27 12.79 -12.26
CA TYR A 163 0.04 12.13 -12.35
C TYR A 163 0.15 11.26 -13.60
N THR A 164 1.39 10.94 -13.97
CA THR A 164 1.67 10.06 -15.09
C THR A 164 2.29 8.76 -14.60
N ILE A 165 1.68 7.63 -14.96
CA ILE A 165 2.27 6.32 -14.74
C ILE A 165 3.37 6.12 -15.79
N THR A 166 4.62 6.08 -15.36
CA THR A 166 5.78 5.90 -16.23
C THR A 166 6.04 4.43 -16.56
N ASN A 167 5.68 3.53 -15.63
CA ASN A 167 5.94 2.10 -15.72
C ASN A 167 4.69 1.29 -15.42
N TRP A 168 4.17 0.63 -16.45
CA TRP A 168 3.03 -0.29 -16.34
C TRP A 168 3.49 -1.69 -16.00
N CYS A 169 3.18 -2.16 -14.79
CA CYS A 169 3.62 -3.45 -14.26
C CYS A 169 2.82 -4.62 -14.80
N ARG A 170 3.50 -5.63 -15.29
CA ARG A 170 2.92 -6.94 -15.57
C ARG A 170 2.95 -7.80 -14.31
N ASP A 171 2.08 -8.81 -14.29
CA ASP A 171 2.13 -9.84 -13.25
C ASP A 171 3.47 -10.56 -13.24
N GLY A 172 4.11 -10.66 -12.06
CA GLY A 172 5.43 -11.25 -11.89
C GLY A 172 6.59 -10.37 -12.37
N GLN A 173 6.37 -9.08 -12.64
CA GLN A 173 7.41 -8.17 -13.10
C GLN A 173 8.37 -7.80 -11.98
N GLN A 174 9.67 -7.95 -12.25
CA GLN A 174 10.71 -7.43 -11.37
C GLN A 174 10.82 -5.91 -11.47
N VAL A 175 11.03 -5.27 -10.32
CA VAL A 175 11.26 -3.84 -10.21
C VAL A 175 12.76 -3.58 -10.39
N VAL A 176 13.08 -2.60 -11.23
CA VAL A 176 14.45 -2.17 -11.51
C VAL A 176 14.59 -0.67 -11.29
N ASP A 177 15.79 -0.21 -10.94
CA ASP A 177 16.12 1.21 -10.92
C ASP A 177 16.29 1.78 -12.35
N ASN A 178 16.53 3.09 -12.46
CA ASN A 178 16.72 3.75 -13.76
C ASN A 178 17.96 3.27 -14.53
N ALA A 179 18.91 2.63 -13.86
CA ALA A 179 20.08 2.00 -14.48
C ALA A 179 19.81 0.54 -14.92
N GLY A 180 18.61 0.01 -14.62
CA GLY A 180 18.22 -1.37 -14.96
C GLY A 180 18.66 -2.41 -13.91
N HIS A 181 19.14 -2.01 -12.75
CA HIS A 181 19.51 -2.96 -11.70
C HIS A 181 18.27 -3.45 -10.95
N GLY A 182 18.17 -4.76 -10.74
CA GLY A 182 17.08 -5.38 -10.00
C GLY A 182 17.11 -5.02 -8.51
N LEU A 183 15.96 -4.62 -7.97
CA LEU A 183 15.81 -4.23 -6.57
C LEU A 183 15.41 -5.38 -5.63
N GLY A 184 15.28 -6.61 -6.14
CA GLY A 184 14.76 -7.76 -5.38
C GLY A 184 13.26 -7.70 -5.14
N LEU A 185 12.57 -6.70 -5.67
CA LEU A 185 11.13 -6.54 -5.60
C LEU A 185 10.46 -7.13 -6.84
N THR A 186 9.34 -7.82 -6.64
CA THR A 186 8.51 -8.36 -7.73
C THR A 186 7.06 -7.96 -7.50
N VAL A 187 6.43 -7.38 -8.52
CA VAL A 187 5.02 -6.97 -8.49
C VAL A 187 4.14 -8.13 -8.94
N TYR A 188 3.09 -8.43 -8.18
CA TYR A 188 2.08 -9.43 -8.53
C TYR A 188 0.70 -8.80 -8.58
N HIS A 189 -0.08 -9.09 -9.62
CA HIS A 189 -1.47 -8.66 -9.68
C HIS A 189 -2.31 -9.44 -8.68
N THR A 190 -3.01 -8.71 -7.82
CA THR A 190 -3.88 -9.25 -6.76
C THR A 190 -5.26 -8.58 -6.79
N PRO A 191 -5.95 -8.56 -7.95
CA PRO A 191 -7.25 -7.91 -8.08
C PRO A 191 -8.27 -8.52 -7.12
N GLY A 192 -9.19 -7.67 -6.63
CA GLY A 192 -10.27 -8.12 -5.74
C GLY A 192 -10.82 -6.99 -4.90
N HIS A 193 -9.99 -6.35 -4.09
CA HIS A 193 -10.32 -5.07 -3.45
C HIS A 193 -10.49 -3.98 -4.52
N THR A 194 -9.55 -3.87 -5.45
CA THR A 194 -9.71 -3.13 -6.71
C THR A 194 -9.23 -3.96 -7.90
N PRO A 195 -9.65 -3.62 -9.14
CA PRO A 195 -9.12 -4.28 -10.33
C PRO A 195 -7.63 -4.08 -10.56
N ASP A 196 -7.07 -2.94 -10.17
CA ASP A 196 -5.67 -2.56 -10.37
C ASP A 196 -4.73 -2.98 -9.24
N GLU A 197 -5.25 -3.64 -8.20
CA GLU A 197 -4.47 -3.94 -7.02
C GLU A 197 -3.29 -4.88 -7.29
N VAL A 198 -2.17 -4.56 -6.64
CA VAL A 198 -0.95 -5.35 -6.69
C VAL A 198 -0.40 -5.61 -5.28
N ALA A 199 0.18 -6.79 -5.11
CA ALA A 199 1.07 -7.09 -4.00
C ALA A 199 2.53 -7.03 -4.48
N ILE A 200 3.44 -6.60 -3.59
CA ILE A 200 4.87 -6.50 -3.89
C ILE A 200 5.63 -7.48 -3.01
N TRP A 201 6.32 -8.43 -3.63
CA TRP A 201 7.20 -9.37 -2.94
C TRP A 201 8.63 -8.85 -2.89
N ASP A 202 9.17 -8.72 -1.69
CA ASP A 202 10.58 -8.46 -1.44
C ASP A 202 11.31 -9.77 -1.16
N SER A 203 12.13 -10.20 -2.09
CA SER A 203 12.89 -11.45 -1.97
C SER A 203 14.09 -11.36 -1.03
N CYS A 204 14.60 -10.16 -0.77
CA CYS A 204 15.76 -9.92 0.08
C CYS A 204 15.37 -9.95 1.57
N GLU A 205 14.31 -9.24 1.92
CA GLU A 205 13.81 -9.14 3.30
C GLU A 205 12.70 -10.17 3.58
N ARG A 206 12.24 -10.89 2.54
CA ARG A 206 11.17 -11.89 2.60
C ARG A 206 9.86 -11.31 3.14
N VAL A 207 9.45 -10.19 2.58
CA VAL A 207 8.25 -9.44 2.95
C VAL A 207 7.29 -9.36 1.78
N LEU A 208 6.00 -9.55 2.03
CA LEU A 208 4.93 -9.32 1.07
C LEU A 208 4.12 -8.09 1.51
N PHE A 209 4.16 -7.03 0.72
CA PHE A 209 3.30 -5.85 0.87
C PHE A 209 2.02 -6.13 0.09
N VAL A 210 0.87 -6.01 0.72
CA VAL A 210 -0.41 -6.52 0.20
C VAL A 210 -1.44 -5.44 -0.11
N GLY A 211 -1.09 -4.16 0.05
CA GLY A 211 -2.05 -3.06 -0.10
C GLY A 211 -3.28 -3.29 0.77
N ASP A 212 -4.45 -3.00 0.22
CA ASP A 212 -5.73 -3.14 0.88
C ASP A 212 -6.39 -4.51 0.71
N SER A 213 -5.62 -5.49 0.22
CA SER A 213 -6.08 -6.88 0.20
C SER A 213 -6.34 -7.43 1.60
N MET A 214 -5.69 -6.91 2.65
CA MET A 214 -5.83 -7.43 4.02
C MET A 214 -5.55 -6.38 5.07
N TYR A 215 -6.39 -6.39 6.14
CA TYR A 215 -6.20 -5.61 7.36
C TYR A 215 -6.34 -6.49 8.59
N GLN A 216 -5.67 -6.09 9.69
CA GLN A 216 -5.87 -6.68 11.01
C GLN A 216 -6.83 -5.88 11.89
N TYR A 217 -7.10 -4.62 11.56
CA TYR A 217 -7.82 -3.67 12.42
C TYR A 217 -9.08 -3.08 11.78
N ALA A 218 -9.30 -3.33 10.49
CA ALA A 218 -10.46 -2.85 9.75
C ALA A 218 -11.11 -3.98 8.95
N PRO A 219 -12.39 -3.88 8.61
CA PRO A 219 -13.03 -4.80 7.68
C PRO A 219 -12.37 -4.76 6.30
N ILE A 220 -12.30 -5.90 5.63
CA ILE A 220 -11.95 -5.96 4.22
C ILE A 220 -13.20 -5.56 3.44
N PHE A 221 -13.13 -4.43 2.74
CA PHE A 221 -14.25 -3.83 2.02
C PHE A 221 -14.30 -4.28 0.56
N PHE A 222 -15.53 -4.47 0.06
CA PHE A 222 -15.82 -4.69 -1.35
C PHE A 222 -16.82 -3.65 -1.84
N PHE A 223 -16.38 -2.73 -2.69
CA PHE A 223 -17.16 -1.67 -3.32
C PHE A 223 -17.67 -2.08 -4.72
N GLU A 224 -18.33 -1.18 -5.44
CA GLU A 224 -19.09 -1.47 -6.67
C GLU A 224 -18.31 -2.09 -7.84
N THR A 225 -16.99 -1.91 -7.91
CA THR A 225 -16.16 -2.45 -8.99
C THR A 225 -15.34 -3.67 -8.58
N GLN A 226 -15.62 -4.23 -7.41
CA GLN A 226 -14.81 -5.25 -6.76
C GLN A 226 -15.39 -6.65 -6.96
N SER A 227 -14.59 -7.67 -6.70
CA SER A 227 -14.98 -9.05 -6.92
C SER A 227 -14.44 -9.97 -5.83
N VAL A 228 -15.34 -10.55 -5.04
CA VAL A 228 -14.99 -11.56 -4.03
C VAL A 228 -14.36 -12.80 -4.68
N ILE A 229 -14.75 -13.14 -5.93
CA ILE A 229 -14.14 -14.24 -6.67
C ILE A 229 -12.68 -13.93 -6.98
N ARG A 230 -12.39 -12.76 -7.56
CA ARG A 230 -11.00 -12.33 -7.85
C ARG A 230 -10.17 -12.20 -6.60
N TYR A 231 -10.75 -11.66 -5.54
CA TYR A 231 -10.11 -11.59 -4.23
C TYR A 231 -9.69 -12.98 -3.72
N SER A 232 -10.59 -13.97 -3.79
CA SER A 232 -10.27 -15.34 -3.39
C SER A 232 -9.13 -15.97 -4.22
N GLU A 233 -9.11 -15.70 -5.53
CA GLU A 233 -8.02 -16.12 -6.42
C GLU A 233 -6.69 -15.48 -6.00
N SER A 234 -6.72 -14.17 -5.70
CA SER A 234 -5.56 -13.39 -5.26
C SER A 234 -5.03 -13.86 -3.90
N VAL A 235 -5.89 -14.13 -2.93
CA VAL A 235 -5.50 -14.75 -1.66
C VAL A 235 -4.82 -16.10 -1.90
N GLY A 236 -5.41 -16.95 -2.75
CA GLY A 236 -4.82 -18.24 -3.12
C GLY A 236 -3.45 -18.09 -3.76
N LYS A 237 -3.26 -17.08 -4.62
CA LYS A 237 -1.98 -16.76 -5.26
C LYS A 237 -0.94 -16.29 -4.24
N MET A 238 -1.30 -15.35 -3.35
CA MET A 238 -0.41 -14.86 -2.30
C MET A 238 0.03 -15.99 -1.37
N ARG A 239 -0.88 -16.90 -0.99
CA ARG A 239 -0.54 -18.12 -0.23
C ARG A 239 0.49 -18.99 -0.94
N GLN A 240 0.34 -19.20 -2.26
CA GLN A 240 1.31 -19.97 -3.04
C GLN A 240 2.67 -19.28 -3.10
N LEU A 241 2.71 -17.96 -3.26
CA LEU A 241 3.95 -17.18 -3.25
C LEU A 241 4.67 -17.33 -1.92
N VAL A 242 3.99 -17.11 -0.80
CA VAL A 242 4.57 -17.23 0.54
C VAL A 242 5.11 -18.65 0.76
N ARG A 243 4.35 -19.68 0.44
CA ARG A 243 4.78 -21.09 0.55
C ARG A 243 5.98 -21.44 -0.33
N ARG A 244 6.04 -20.93 -1.58
CA ARG A 244 7.13 -21.20 -2.52
C ARG A 244 8.49 -20.74 -1.99
N PHE A 245 8.50 -19.73 -1.14
CA PHE A 245 9.72 -19.19 -0.55
C PHE A 245 10.06 -19.77 0.82
N ASN A 246 9.55 -20.96 1.14
CA ASN A 246 9.71 -21.67 2.42
C ASN A 246 9.32 -20.81 3.62
N ALA A 247 8.19 -20.17 3.49
CA ALA A 247 7.64 -19.33 4.51
C ALA A 247 6.51 -20.05 5.23
N GLU A 248 6.87 -20.77 6.24
CA GLU A 248 5.95 -21.13 7.30
C GLU A 248 6.08 -20.06 8.37
N THR A 249 5.05 -19.26 8.51
CA THR A 249 5.07 -18.10 9.40
C THR A 249 3.65 -17.69 9.68
N ASP A 250 3.50 -16.84 10.68
CA ASP A 250 2.29 -16.09 11.00
C ASP A 250 1.59 -15.54 9.74
N ALA A 251 2.35 -15.23 8.71
CA ALA A 251 1.88 -14.74 7.42
C ALA A 251 1.14 -15.78 6.56
N ALA A 252 1.71 -16.96 6.43
CA ALA A 252 1.07 -18.08 5.73
C ALA A 252 -0.19 -18.52 6.49
N ASP A 253 -0.12 -18.52 7.80
CA ASP A 253 -1.22 -18.87 8.69
C ASP A 253 -2.33 -17.81 8.60
N PHE A 254 -1.98 -16.53 8.60
CA PHE A 254 -2.96 -15.46 8.44
C PHE A 254 -3.65 -15.50 7.06
N LEU A 255 -2.91 -15.71 5.98
CA LEU A 255 -3.49 -15.89 4.65
C LEU A 255 -4.41 -17.12 4.58
N ALA A 256 -4.06 -18.17 5.30
CA ALA A 256 -4.89 -19.37 5.42
C ALA A 256 -6.16 -19.10 6.23
N GLU A 257 -6.07 -18.32 7.31
CA GLU A 257 -7.22 -17.89 8.10
C GLU A 257 -8.19 -17.04 7.27
N VAL A 258 -7.68 -16.08 6.48
CA VAL A 258 -8.50 -15.26 5.56
C VAL A 258 -9.24 -16.13 4.56
N ASP A 259 -8.56 -17.07 3.91
CA ASP A 259 -9.16 -18.00 2.94
C ASP A 259 -10.18 -18.94 3.59
N THR A 260 -9.88 -19.42 4.80
CA THR A 260 -10.79 -20.26 5.59
C THR A 260 -12.04 -19.48 6.02
N PHE A 261 -11.86 -18.24 6.44
CA PHE A 261 -12.99 -17.40 6.84
C PHE A 261 -13.89 -17.07 5.63
N LEU A 262 -13.31 -16.76 4.48
CA LEU A 262 -14.08 -16.59 3.24
C LEU A 262 -14.85 -17.87 2.88
N TYR A 263 -14.21 -19.05 2.98
CA TYR A 263 -14.88 -20.33 2.77
C TYR A 263 -16.08 -20.53 3.71
N GLN A 264 -15.94 -20.18 4.99
CA GLN A 264 -17.05 -20.25 5.97
C GLN A 264 -18.19 -19.31 5.62
N ILE A 265 -17.91 -18.12 5.10
CA ILE A 265 -18.93 -17.16 4.62
C ILE A 265 -19.70 -17.75 3.44
N VAL A 266 -19.00 -18.19 2.40
CA VAL A 266 -19.66 -18.66 1.16
C VAL A 266 -20.34 -20.02 1.32
N THR A 267 -20.02 -20.78 2.35
CA THR A 267 -20.71 -22.02 2.71
C THR A 267 -21.83 -21.83 3.75
N GLY A 268 -22.08 -20.58 4.17
CA GLY A 268 -23.16 -20.24 5.10
C GLY A 268 -22.88 -20.58 6.57
N GLN A 269 -21.64 -20.86 6.94
CA GLN A 269 -21.23 -21.16 8.32
C GLN A 269 -21.14 -19.90 9.19
N VAL A 270 -20.98 -18.72 8.55
CA VAL A 270 -20.96 -17.41 9.19
C VAL A 270 -22.27 -16.70 8.88
N LYS A 271 -22.91 -16.19 9.94
CA LYS A 271 -24.16 -15.45 9.77
C LYS A 271 -23.89 -14.05 9.25
N ARG A 272 -24.64 -13.68 8.20
CA ARG A 272 -24.72 -12.32 7.69
C ARG A 272 -25.30 -11.37 8.74
N LYS A 273 -24.71 -10.18 8.85
CA LYS A 273 -25.28 -9.04 9.56
C LYS A 273 -25.53 -7.94 8.53
N ALA A 274 -26.65 -7.24 8.65
CA ALA A 274 -26.88 -6.02 7.89
C ALA A 274 -26.00 -4.91 8.45
N SER A 275 -25.34 -4.16 7.59
CA SER A 275 -24.57 -2.97 7.91
C SER A 275 -24.87 -1.87 6.87
N SER A 276 -24.26 -0.71 7.02
CA SER A 276 -24.27 0.35 6.01
C SER A 276 -22.89 0.96 5.89
N ASP A 277 -22.57 1.50 4.73
CA ASP A 277 -21.36 2.32 4.57
C ASP A 277 -21.55 3.70 5.20
N MET A 278 -20.51 4.54 5.16
CA MET A 278 -20.55 5.90 5.71
C MET A 278 -21.59 6.80 5.06
N SER A 279 -22.06 6.46 3.84
CA SER A 279 -23.12 7.15 3.11
C SER A 279 -24.51 6.56 3.37
N GLY A 280 -24.61 5.53 4.24
CA GLY A 280 -25.88 4.88 4.57
C GLY A 280 -26.34 3.82 3.58
N HIS A 281 -25.54 3.46 2.56
CA HIS A 281 -25.91 2.39 1.63
C HIS A 281 -25.85 1.03 2.31
N PRO A 282 -26.82 0.15 2.06
CA PRO A 282 -26.87 -1.19 2.64
C PRO A 282 -25.62 -2.01 2.27
N ARG A 283 -25.05 -2.68 3.26
CA ARG A 283 -23.92 -3.60 3.13
C ARG A 283 -24.21 -4.88 3.89
N ASP A 284 -23.60 -5.96 3.49
CA ASP A 284 -23.52 -7.18 4.27
C ASP A 284 -22.18 -7.21 5.00
N SER A 285 -22.23 -7.55 6.27
CA SER A 285 -21.06 -7.72 7.11
C SER A 285 -20.98 -9.15 7.62
N TYR A 286 -19.78 -9.70 7.62
CA TYR A 286 -19.43 -11.02 8.12
C TYR A 286 -18.25 -10.88 9.05
N THR A 287 -18.46 -11.13 10.35
CA THR A 287 -17.44 -10.99 11.39
C THR A 287 -17.07 -12.38 11.91
N ARG A 288 -15.78 -12.69 11.98
CA ARG A 288 -15.27 -13.91 12.62
C ARG A 288 -15.59 -13.87 14.12
N LYS A 289 -15.80 -15.02 14.73
CA LYS A 289 -16.25 -15.12 16.15
C LYS A 289 -15.31 -14.46 17.15
N ASP A 290 -14.01 -14.46 16.87
CA ASP A 290 -12.98 -13.82 17.70
C ASP A 290 -12.80 -12.33 17.41
N GLY A 291 -13.50 -11.79 16.41
CA GLY A 291 -13.41 -10.40 15.98
C GLY A 291 -12.16 -10.06 15.16
N GLY A 292 -11.27 -11.04 14.91
CA GLY A 292 -9.98 -10.79 14.24
C GLY A 292 -10.07 -10.59 12.73
N LEU A 293 -11.19 -10.92 12.09
CA LEU A 293 -11.43 -10.72 10.67
C LEU A 293 -12.88 -10.28 10.43
N GLU A 294 -13.05 -9.34 9.51
CA GLU A 294 -14.36 -8.91 9.04
C GLU A 294 -14.32 -8.65 7.54
N PHE A 295 -15.39 -9.06 6.84
CA PHE A 295 -15.64 -8.73 5.45
C PHE A 295 -16.92 -7.89 5.34
N GLN A 296 -16.87 -6.82 4.56
CA GLN A 296 -18.04 -5.99 4.26
C GLN A 296 -18.14 -5.74 2.76
N GLY A 297 -19.37 -5.81 2.23
CA GLY A 297 -19.61 -5.54 0.82
C GLY A 297 -21.06 -5.69 0.41
N ASN A 298 -21.35 -5.48 -0.87
CA ASN A 298 -22.68 -5.81 -1.41
C ASN A 298 -22.90 -7.33 -1.33
N GLY A 299 -24.03 -7.75 -0.78
CA GLY A 299 -24.39 -9.16 -0.63
C GLY A 299 -24.39 -9.95 -1.95
N GLU A 300 -24.68 -9.29 -3.06
CA GLU A 300 -24.66 -9.89 -4.40
C GLU A 300 -23.31 -10.49 -4.76
N TYR A 301 -22.19 -9.90 -4.33
CA TYR A 301 -20.84 -10.39 -4.61
C TYR A 301 -20.58 -11.75 -3.95
N PHE A 302 -21.11 -11.96 -2.75
CA PHE A 302 -21.00 -13.23 -2.05
C PHE A 302 -21.92 -14.28 -2.65
N GLU A 303 -23.11 -13.89 -3.13
CA GLU A 303 -24.04 -14.79 -3.84
C GLU A 303 -23.47 -15.18 -5.22
N GLU A 304 -22.86 -14.26 -5.94
CA GLU A 304 -22.15 -14.55 -7.19
C GLU A 304 -21.03 -15.59 -6.95
N PHE A 305 -20.26 -15.45 -5.89
CA PHE A 305 -19.24 -16.44 -5.52
C PHE A 305 -19.85 -17.82 -5.27
N LYS A 306 -20.96 -17.90 -4.50
CA LYS A 306 -21.66 -19.15 -4.20
C LYS A 306 -22.21 -19.83 -5.46
N ALA A 307 -22.67 -19.03 -6.42
CA ALA A 307 -23.19 -19.51 -7.71
C ALA A 307 -22.06 -20.00 -8.65
N SER A 308 -20.84 -19.53 -8.48
CA SER A 308 -19.69 -19.94 -9.28
C SER A 308 -19.16 -21.29 -8.82
N LYS A 309 -19.43 -22.34 -9.61
CA LYS A 309 -18.89 -23.69 -9.35
C LYS A 309 -17.36 -23.68 -9.31
N GLU A 310 -16.72 -22.96 -10.23
CA GLU A 310 -15.25 -22.88 -10.34
C GLU A 310 -14.65 -22.24 -9.09
N ALA A 311 -15.19 -21.11 -8.63
CA ALA A 311 -14.74 -20.43 -7.41
C ALA A 311 -14.93 -21.32 -6.18
N MET A 312 -16.08 -21.97 -6.04
CA MET A 312 -16.37 -22.89 -4.94
C MET A 312 -15.46 -24.12 -4.94
N ASP A 313 -15.18 -24.70 -6.10
CA ASP A 313 -14.27 -25.84 -6.21
C ASP A 313 -12.81 -25.43 -5.94
N SER A 314 -12.40 -24.24 -6.37
CA SER A 314 -11.08 -23.68 -6.12
C SER A 314 -10.83 -23.48 -4.62
N ILE A 315 -11.74 -22.80 -3.92
CA ILE A 315 -11.58 -22.54 -2.48
C ILE A 315 -11.64 -23.85 -1.66
N ARG A 316 -12.49 -24.82 -2.03
CA ARG A 316 -12.54 -26.14 -1.37
C ARG A 316 -11.23 -26.89 -1.52
N LYS A 317 -10.62 -26.90 -2.70
CA LYS A 317 -9.31 -27.55 -2.91
C LYS A 317 -8.22 -26.97 -2.02
N ARG A 318 -8.22 -25.66 -1.83
CA ARG A 318 -7.24 -24.99 -0.95
C ARG A 318 -7.41 -25.39 0.52
N GLN A 319 -8.67 -25.59 0.99
CA GLN A 319 -8.93 -26.07 2.36
C GLN A 319 -8.44 -27.52 2.60
N ILE A 320 -8.52 -28.39 1.59
CA ILE A 320 -8.07 -29.77 1.71
C ILE A 320 -6.55 -29.88 1.82
N VAL A 321 -5.81 -29.03 1.08
CA VAL A 321 -4.33 -29.04 1.09
C VAL A 321 -3.77 -28.62 2.46
N GLU A 322 -4.45 -27.75 3.20
CA GLU A 322 -4.02 -27.31 4.53
C GLU A 322 -4.02 -28.41 5.59
N GLN A 323 -4.96 -29.34 5.51
CA GLN A 323 -5.04 -30.44 6.48
C GLN A 323 -3.89 -31.46 6.35
N THR A 324 -3.07 -31.36 5.29
CA THR A 324 -2.02 -32.32 4.97
C THR A 324 -0.58 -31.81 5.12
N THR A 325 -0.36 -30.54 5.42
CA THR A 325 1.00 -29.95 5.44
C THR A 325 1.21 -29.05 6.66
N LEU A 326 1.72 -29.60 7.75
CA LEU A 326 2.25 -28.86 8.91
C LEU A 326 3.74 -29.14 9.05
N GLY A 327 4.59 -28.13 8.96
CA GLY A 327 6.04 -28.17 9.24
C GLY A 327 6.86 -26.98 8.72
N ALA A 328 7.34 -26.20 9.55
CA ALA A 328 8.17 -25.00 9.89
C ALA A 328 9.09 -24.25 8.91
N THR A 329 9.13 -22.94 8.88
CA THR A 329 10.13 -21.87 9.18
C THR A 329 9.86 -20.49 8.54
N ASP A 330 10.30 -19.43 9.24
CA ASP A 330 10.08 -17.97 9.17
C ASP A 330 9.94 -17.18 7.86
N CYS A 331 8.80 -16.47 7.69
CA CYS A 331 8.56 -15.29 6.83
C CYS A 331 7.55 -14.33 7.49
N SER A 332 7.60 -13.04 7.18
CA SER A 332 6.60 -12.07 7.65
C SER A 332 5.78 -11.46 6.50
N VAL A 333 4.45 -11.41 6.65
CA VAL A 333 3.59 -10.50 5.87
C VAL A 333 3.54 -9.20 6.65
N VAL A 334 3.85 -8.08 6.00
CA VAL A 334 3.62 -6.78 6.57
C VAL A 334 2.18 -6.41 6.23
N LEU A 335 1.35 -6.50 7.24
CA LEU A 335 -0.03 -6.03 7.18
C LEU A 335 -0.07 -4.60 7.68
N PRO A 336 -0.88 -3.73 7.09
CA PRO A 336 -1.23 -2.46 7.68
C PRO A 336 -1.78 -2.72 9.09
N ARG A 337 -1.26 -2.01 10.09
CA ARG A 337 -1.72 -2.10 11.48
C ARG A 337 -2.86 -1.15 11.74
#